data_f30adbe46cd541fde32cf8668db2f737
#
_entry.id   f30adbe46cd541fde32cf8668db2f737
#
_cell.length_a   1.000
_cell.length_b   1.000
_cell.length_c   1.000
_cell.angle_alpha   90.00
_cell.angle_beta   90.00
_cell.angle_gamma   90.00
#
_symmetry.space_group_name_H-M   'P 1'
#
loop_
_entity.id
_entity.type
_entity.pdbx_description
1 polymer ?
#
loop_
_entity_poly.entity_id
_entity_poly.type
_entity_poly.pdbx_seq_one_letter_code
_entity_poly.pdbx_strand_id
1 'polypeptide(L)'
;PVDPVPETTPAGKGPLLPPGLALRTVVRTPEVYVVPRTTGASAGRVVVGATIEDAGYDKTVYPAEIARLQRLAAELLPQIASARVIESWAGLRPATADGLPLLGSVPGEPNCFLAAGHYRDGILLAPATARVMAQVLGGEPTSIDLDSFSPSRIFRARA
;
A
#
# COMPACT_ATOMS: atom_id res chain seq x y z
N PRO A 1 -12.34 22.58 -6.48
CA PRO A 1 -11.34 22.09 -7.42
C PRO A 1 -10.49 21.10 -6.68
N VAL A 2 -10.55 19.84 -7.10
CA VAL A 2 -9.62 18.82 -6.59
C VAL A 2 -8.35 19.03 -7.39
N ASP A 3 -7.26 19.38 -6.70
CA ASP A 3 -5.97 19.47 -7.34
C ASP A 3 -5.61 18.12 -7.99
N PRO A 4 -5.09 18.11 -9.21
CA PRO A 4 -4.70 16.87 -9.86
C PRO A 4 -3.66 16.16 -9.01
N VAL A 5 -3.91 14.89 -8.73
CA VAL A 5 -2.92 14.00 -8.11
C VAL A 5 -1.66 14.10 -8.95
N PRO A 6 -0.51 14.46 -8.38
CA PRO A 6 0.72 14.55 -9.14
C PRO A 6 1.01 13.19 -9.76
N GLU A 7 1.14 13.18 -11.09
CA GLU A 7 1.52 12.00 -11.84
C GLU A 7 2.78 11.38 -11.26
N THR A 8 2.64 10.11 -10.94
CA THR A 8 3.67 9.09 -10.85
C THR A 8 5.10 9.59 -10.65
N THR A 9 5.52 9.60 -9.39
CA THR A 9 6.95 9.49 -9.09
C THR A 9 7.53 8.33 -9.90
N PRO A 10 8.58 8.55 -10.71
CA PRO A 10 9.19 7.47 -11.48
C PRO A 10 9.60 6.35 -10.54
N ALA A 11 9.28 5.13 -10.92
CA ALA A 11 9.46 3.91 -10.16
C ALA A 11 10.79 3.91 -9.38
N GLY A 12 10.67 3.79 -8.05
CA GLY A 12 11.71 4.03 -7.09
C GLY A 12 13.07 3.43 -7.43
N LYS A 13 14.07 4.25 -7.33
CA LYS A 13 15.48 3.85 -7.39
C LYS A 13 15.88 3.31 -6.01
N GLY A 14 15.41 2.11 -5.67
CA GLY A 14 15.88 1.40 -4.46
C GLY A 14 17.41 1.15 -4.49
N PRO A 15 18.01 0.72 -3.36
CA PRO A 15 19.44 0.49 -3.29
C PRO A 15 19.90 -0.47 -4.38
N LEU A 16 21.06 -0.18 -4.99
CA LEU A 16 21.71 -1.12 -5.89
C LEU A 16 22.13 -2.35 -5.09
N LEU A 17 21.79 -3.52 -5.60
CA LEU A 17 22.29 -4.76 -5.03
C LEU A 17 23.81 -4.79 -5.16
N PRO A 18 24.54 -5.16 -4.10
CA PRO A 18 25.95 -5.42 -4.21
C PRO A 18 26.23 -6.50 -5.27
N PRO A 19 27.36 -6.45 -5.96
CA PRO A 19 27.74 -7.50 -6.90
C PRO A 19 27.67 -8.87 -6.23
N GLY A 20 26.96 -9.81 -6.89
CA GLY A 20 26.82 -11.19 -6.40
C GLY A 20 25.52 -11.52 -5.64
N LEU A 21 24.67 -10.54 -5.31
CA LEU A 21 23.37 -10.83 -4.72
C LEU A 21 22.31 -11.07 -5.81
N ALA A 22 22.06 -12.34 -6.12
CA ALA A 22 21.03 -12.77 -7.07
C ALA A 22 19.70 -13.07 -6.36
N LEU A 23 19.09 -12.05 -5.72
CA LEU A 23 17.78 -12.19 -5.11
C LEU A 23 16.70 -12.22 -6.20
N ARG A 24 15.88 -13.27 -6.25
CA ARG A 24 14.79 -13.45 -7.22
C ARG A 24 13.40 -13.45 -6.60
N THR A 25 13.32 -13.63 -5.29
CA THR A 25 12.06 -13.74 -4.55
C THR A 25 12.00 -12.68 -3.46
N VAL A 26 10.80 -12.37 -2.99
CA VAL A 26 10.62 -11.53 -1.81
C VAL A 26 11.05 -12.28 -0.57
N VAL A 27 11.87 -11.64 0.26
CA VAL A 27 12.24 -12.14 1.58
C VAL A 27 11.61 -11.24 2.63
N ARG A 28 11.02 -11.80 3.68
CA ARG A 28 10.33 -11.01 4.71
C ARG A 28 10.37 -11.63 6.10
N THR A 29 10.31 -10.76 7.10
CA THR A 29 9.91 -11.05 8.49
C THR A 29 8.64 -10.26 8.83
N PRO A 30 8.11 -10.35 10.05
CA PRO A 30 7.05 -9.44 10.49
C PRO A 30 7.44 -7.96 10.42
N GLU A 31 8.73 -7.61 10.59
CA GLU A 31 9.20 -6.24 10.74
C GLU A 31 9.73 -5.62 9.43
N VAL A 32 10.24 -6.45 8.51
CA VAL A 32 10.88 -5.95 7.28
C VAL A 32 10.66 -6.90 6.11
N TYR A 33 10.58 -6.37 4.92
CA TYR A 33 10.62 -7.11 3.67
C TYR A 33 11.67 -6.54 2.71
N VAL A 34 12.19 -7.41 1.86
CA VAL A 34 13.12 -7.05 0.77
C VAL A 34 12.53 -7.58 -0.54
N VAL A 35 12.23 -6.67 -1.44
CA VAL A 35 11.63 -6.99 -2.75
C VAL A 35 12.64 -6.71 -3.85
N PRO A 36 13.11 -7.73 -4.58
CA PRO A 36 14.00 -7.52 -5.71
C PRO A 36 13.27 -6.86 -6.89
N ARG A 37 13.95 -5.97 -7.56
CA ARG A 37 13.54 -5.42 -8.87
C ARG A 37 14.36 -6.13 -9.95
N THR A 38 13.74 -7.08 -10.62
CA THR A 38 14.42 -7.95 -11.60
C THR A 38 14.31 -7.46 -13.03
N THR A 39 13.42 -6.52 -13.30
CA THR A 39 13.12 -6.01 -14.65
C THR A 39 12.98 -4.48 -14.67
N GLY A 40 13.00 -3.91 -15.87
CA GLY A 40 12.79 -2.48 -16.09
C GLY A 40 13.98 -1.60 -15.64
N ALA A 41 13.75 -0.30 -15.58
CA ALA A 41 14.78 0.70 -15.23
C ALA A 41 15.33 0.56 -13.79
N SER A 42 14.64 -0.20 -12.95
CA SER A 42 15.05 -0.47 -11.56
C SER A 42 15.69 -1.85 -11.38
N ALA A 43 15.97 -2.58 -12.47
CA ALA A 43 16.62 -3.90 -12.38
C ALA A 43 17.96 -3.81 -11.62
N GLY A 44 18.25 -4.83 -10.83
CA GLY A 44 19.43 -4.86 -9.96
C GLY A 44 19.30 -4.06 -8.66
N ARG A 45 18.09 -3.60 -8.32
CA ARG A 45 17.79 -2.90 -7.06
C ARG A 45 16.88 -3.71 -6.18
N VAL A 46 16.78 -3.34 -4.90
CA VAL A 46 15.78 -3.88 -3.97
C VAL A 46 14.97 -2.73 -3.37
N VAL A 47 13.74 -3.02 -3.02
CA VAL A 47 12.93 -2.18 -2.14
C VAL A 47 12.92 -2.82 -0.77
N VAL A 48 13.30 -2.05 0.24
CA VAL A 48 13.22 -2.46 1.66
C VAL A 48 12.05 -1.71 2.30
N GLY A 49 11.22 -2.40 3.03
CA GLY A 49 10.06 -1.83 3.72
C GLY A 49 9.59 -2.71 4.87
N ALA A 50 8.71 -2.25 5.66
CA ALA A 50 8.26 -0.88 5.82
C ALA A 50 7.85 -0.65 7.26
N THR A 51 7.97 0.58 7.69
CA THR A 51 7.35 1.00 8.94
C THR A 51 5.82 1.04 8.82
N ILE A 52 5.15 0.94 9.95
CA ILE A 52 3.71 1.15 10.08
C ILE A 52 3.54 2.13 11.22
N GLU A 53 3.03 3.30 10.90
CA GLU A 53 2.89 4.41 11.84
C GLU A 53 1.48 4.98 11.73
N ASP A 54 0.90 5.35 12.85
CA ASP A 54 -0.33 6.14 12.90
C ASP A 54 0.07 7.62 13.00
N ALA A 55 0.44 8.19 11.87
CA ALA A 55 0.95 9.56 11.74
C ALA A 55 -0.06 10.52 11.07
N GLY A 56 -1.33 10.10 10.95
CA GLY A 56 -2.33 10.88 10.25
C GLY A 56 -1.94 11.13 8.79
N TYR A 57 -1.78 12.38 8.40
CA TYR A 57 -1.36 12.75 7.04
C TYR A 57 0.13 13.09 6.91
N ASP A 58 0.91 12.91 7.98
CA ASP A 58 2.35 13.13 7.93
C ASP A 58 3.03 12.06 7.06
N LYS A 59 3.82 12.51 6.09
CA LYS A 59 4.65 11.68 5.20
C LYS A 59 6.14 11.96 5.37
N THR A 60 6.51 12.53 6.50
CA THR A 60 7.91 12.79 6.81
C THR A 60 8.70 11.49 6.83
N VAL A 61 9.82 11.48 6.13
CA VAL A 61 10.76 10.35 6.13
C VAL A 61 11.85 10.62 7.17
N TYR A 62 11.87 9.78 8.20
CA TYR A 62 12.83 9.92 9.30
C TYR A 62 14.10 9.12 9.02
N PRO A 63 15.30 9.74 9.01
CA PRO A 63 16.57 9.04 8.78
C PRO A 63 16.81 7.85 9.72
N ALA A 64 16.35 7.95 10.97
CA ALA A 64 16.46 6.86 11.94
C ALA A 64 15.68 5.61 11.52
N GLU A 65 14.48 5.78 10.93
CA GLU A 65 13.68 4.67 10.43
C GLU A 65 14.29 4.04 9.18
N ILE A 66 14.87 4.83 8.30
CA ILE A 66 15.61 4.31 7.14
C ILE A 66 16.81 3.46 7.60
N ALA A 67 17.58 3.97 8.57
CA ALA A 67 18.72 3.22 9.13
C ALA A 67 18.26 1.93 9.84
N ARG A 68 17.13 1.98 10.56
CA ARG A 68 16.51 0.81 11.20
C ARG A 68 16.11 -0.24 10.17
N LEU A 69 15.40 0.14 9.12
CA LEU A 69 14.97 -0.77 8.05
C LEU A 69 16.17 -1.40 7.34
N GLN A 70 17.22 -0.62 7.06
CA GLN A 70 18.45 -1.13 6.45
C GLN A 70 19.15 -2.16 7.35
N ARG A 71 19.22 -1.91 8.65
CA ARG A 71 19.79 -2.86 9.62
C ARG A 71 18.99 -4.17 9.66
N LEU A 72 17.65 -4.09 9.80
CA LEU A 72 16.80 -5.29 9.79
C LEU A 72 16.89 -6.06 8.47
N ALA A 73 16.98 -5.38 7.34
CA ALA A 73 17.19 -6.03 6.06
C ALA A 73 18.57 -6.68 5.95
N ALA A 74 19.59 -6.10 6.57
CA ALA A 74 20.94 -6.65 6.61
C ALA A 74 21.04 -7.91 7.51
N GLU A 75 20.19 -8.05 8.50
CA GLU A 75 20.06 -9.28 9.29
C GLU A 75 19.55 -10.46 8.41
N LEU A 76 18.68 -10.18 7.44
CA LEU A 76 18.21 -11.18 6.47
C LEU A 76 19.22 -11.41 5.34
N LEU A 77 19.81 -10.35 4.85
CA LEU A 77 20.71 -10.33 3.69
C LEU A 77 21.90 -9.42 4.02
N PRO A 78 22.99 -9.98 4.59
CA PRO A 78 24.13 -9.20 5.10
C PRO A 78 24.74 -8.21 4.09
N GLN A 79 24.63 -8.51 2.81
CA GLN A 79 25.11 -7.63 1.72
C GLN A 79 24.41 -6.28 1.68
N ILE A 80 23.20 -6.17 2.25
CA ILE A 80 22.45 -4.91 2.31
C ILE A 80 23.10 -3.92 3.27
N ALA A 81 23.91 -4.37 4.24
CA ALA A 81 24.58 -3.49 5.19
C ALA A 81 25.47 -2.43 4.47
N SER A 82 26.09 -2.79 3.36
CA SER A 82 26.94 -1.90 2.55
C SER A 82 26.20 -1.25 1.37
N ALA A 83 24.91 -1.56 1.19
CA ALA A 83 24.15 -1.03 0.08
C ALA A 83 23.84 0.46 0.28
N ARG A 84 24.02 1.25 -0.79
CA ARG A 84 23.66 2.67 -0.77
C ARG A 84 22.16 2.85 -0.93
N VAL A 85 21.53 3.55 0.01
CA VAL A 85 20.16 4.03 -0.15
C VAL A 85 20.13 5.09 -1.26
N ILE A 86 19.32 4.87 -2.28
CA ILE A 86 19.21 5.79 -3.44
C ILE A 86 18.00 6.70 -3.26
N GLU A 87 16.92 6.15 -2.70
CA GLU A 87 15.66 6.84 -2.52
C GLU A 87 14.94 6.29 -1.31
N SER A 88 14.20 7.14 -0.61
CA SER A 88 13.30 6.77 0.47
C SER A 88 12.02 7.59 0.38
N TRP A 89 10.90 6.98 0.73
CA TRP A 89 9.59 7.64 0.68
C TRP A 89 8.67 7.09 1.76
N ALA A 90 7.66 7.87 2.13
CA ALA A 90 6.54 7.45 2.92
C ALA A 90 5.24 7.56 2.10
N GLY A 91 4.34 6.63 2.31
CA GLY A 91 3.01 6.61 1.67
C GLY A 91 1.90 6.42 2.68
N LEU A 92 0.78 7.08 2.46
CA LEU A 92 -0.42 6.90 3.27
C LEU A 92 -1.19 5.67 2.80
N ARG A 93 -1.63 4.85 3.76
CA ARG A 93 -2.56 3.75 3.48
C ARG A 93 -3.95 4.16 3.93
N PRO A 94 -4.95 4.10 3.05
CA PRO A 94 -6.32 4.42 3.45
C PRO A 94 -6.84 3.31 4.37
N ALA A 95 -7.11 3.66 5.62
CA ALA A 95 -7.67 2.78 6.62
C ALA A 95 -9.02 3.30 7.12
N THR A 96 -9.86 2.40 7.58
CA THR A 96 -11.06 2.68 8.35
C THR A 96 -10.81 2.36 9.81
N ALA A 97 -11.60 2.92 10.71
CA ALA A 97 -11.44 2.68 12.15
C ALA A 97 -11.66 1.21 12.55
N ASP A 98 -12.48 0.49 11.79
CA ASP A 98 -12.81 -0.92 12.02
C ASP A 98 -11.94 -1.90 11.19
N GLY A 99 -11.03 -1.38 10.37
CA GLY A 99 -10.14 -2.17 9.52
C GLY A 99 -10.79 -2.81 8.29
N LEU A 100 -12.10 -2.61 8.06
CA LEU A 100 -12.82 -3.16 6.91
C LEU A 100 -12.95 -2.11 5.79
N PRO A 101 -12.79 -2.47 4.52
CA PRO A 101 -12.99 -1.55 3.42
C PRO A 101 -14.44 -1.03 3.34
N LEU A 102 -14.61 0.09 2.65
CA LEU A 102 -15.90 0.69 2.32
C LEU A 102 -16.22 0.37 0.86
N LEU A 103 -17.29 -0.39 0.63
CA LEU A 103 -17.74 -0.80 -0.70
C LEU A 103 -19.23 -0.52 -0.84
N GLY A 104 -19.62 0.27 -1.85
CA GLY A 104 -21.01 0.52 -2.17
C GLY A 104 -21.41 1.99 -2.21
N SER A 105 -22.71 2.25 -2.26
CA SER A 105 -23.27 3.61 -2.36
C SER A 105 -23.13 4.41 -1.07
N VAL A 106 -22.95 5.72 -1.22
CA VAL A 106 -22.89 6.66 -0.08
C VAL A 106 -24.33 7.04 0.31
N PRO A 107 -24.72 6.84 1.59
CA PRO A 107 -26.05 7.21 2.05
C PRO A 107 -26.33 8.71 1.87
N GLY A 108 -27.47 9.02 1.26
CA GLY A 108 -27.89 10.40 1.01
C GLY A 108 -27.27 11.07 -0.22
N GLU A 109 -26.31 10.44 -0.87
CA GLU A 109 -25.61 10.97 -2.04
C GLU A 109 -25.89 10.09 -3.26
N PRO A 110 -26.91 10.41 -4.08
CA PRO A 110 -27.21 9.65 -5.27
C PRO A 110 -26.04 9.68 -6.26
N ASN A 111 -25.73 8.55 -6.86
CA ASN A 111 -24.63 8.36 -7.80
C ASN A 111 -23.23 8.53 -7.21
N CYS A 112 -23.07 8.53 -5.89
CA CYS A 112 -21.77 8.49 -5.23
C CYS A 112 -21.52 7.09 -4.66
N PHE A 113 -20.38 6.53 -4.99
CA PHE A 113 -19.98 5.18 -4.56
C PHE A 113 -18.57 5.21 -3.98
N LEU A 114 -18.31 4.37 -2.99
CA LEU A 114 -16.99 4.20 -2.39
C LEU A 114 -16.41 2.80 -2.68
N ALA A 115 -15.12 2.78 -2.95
CA ALA A 115 -14.27 1.59 -2.98
C ALA A 115 -12.93 1.98 -2.35
N ALA A 116 -12.87 2.03 -1.02
CA ALA A 116 -11.74 2.60 -0.27
C ALA A 116 -11.49 1.88 1.05
N GLY A 117 -10.46 2.25 1.77
CA GLY A 117 -10.20 1.73 3.11
C GLY A 117 -9.57 0.35 3.19
N HIS A 118 -8.99 -0.16 2.12
CA HIS A 118 -8.40 -1.51 2.04
C HIS A 118 -7.07 -1.65 2.81
N TYR A 119 -6.55 -0.59 3.38
CA TYR A 119 -5.32 -0.55 4.15
C TYR A 119 -4.13 -1.21 3.43
N ARG A 120 -3.70 -2.41 3.87
CA ARG A 120 -2.54 -3.12 3.30
C ARG A 120 -2.88 -4.00 2.11
N ASP A 121 -4.15 -4.36 1.96
CA ASP A 121 -4.58 -5.41 1.04
C ASP A 121 -5.21 -4.87 -0.26
N GLY A 122 -5.13 -3.54 -0.49
CA GLY A 122 -5.76 -2.90 -1.64
C GLY A 122 -5.36 -3.48 -2.99
N ILE A 123 -4.08 -3.78 -3.20
CA ILE A 123 -3.61 -4.40 -4.45
C ILE A 123 -4.10 -5.85 -4.55
N LEU A 124 -4.02 -6.62 -3.47
CA LEU A 124 -4.46 -8.00 -3.43
C LEU A 124 -5.97 -8.13 -3.68
N LEU A 125 -6.75 -7.25 -3.09
CA LEU A 125 -8.21 -7.26 -3.18
C LEU A 125 -8.76 -6.53 -4.41
N ALA A 126 -7.92 -5.82 -5.18
CA ALA A 126 -8.37 -5.02 -6.32
C ALA A 126 -9.26 -5.80 -7.32
N PRO A 127 -8.95 -7.05 -7.74
CA PRO A 127 -9.81 -7.78 -8.68
C PRO A 127 -11.19 -8.12 -8.08
N ALA A 128 -11.23 -8.53 -6.81
CA ALA A 128 -12.49 -8.84 -6.12
C ALA A 128 -13.32 -7.57 -5.92
N THR A 129 -12.69 -6.49 -5.49
CA THR A 129 -13.33 -5.17 -5.34
C THR A 129 -13.92 -4.68 -6.66
N ALA A 130 -13.14 -4.77 -7.74
CA ALA A 130 -13.60 -4.34 -9.07
C ALA A 130 -14.83 -5.12 -9.52
N ARG A 131 -14.84 -6.46 -9.33
CA ARG A 131 -15.99 -7.31 -9.67
C ARG A 131 -17.24 -6.92 -8.88
N VAL A 132 -17.10 -6.78 -7.57
CA VAL A 132 -18.21 -6.45 -6.69
C VAL A 132 -18.75 -5.06 -6.98
N MET A 133 -17.88 -4.08 -7.18
CA MET A 133 -18.30 -2.72 -7.52
C MET A 133 -18.95 -2.62 -8.90
N ALA A 134 -18.54 -3.43 -9.87
CA ALA A 134 -19.22 -3.51 -11.16
C ALA A 134 -20.68 -4.02 -10.98
N GLN A 135 -20.91 -5.03 -10.14
CA GLN A 135 -22.24 -5.52 -9.81
C GLN A 135 -23.09 -4.43 -9.11
N VAL A 136 -22.52 -3.74 -8.12
CA VAL A 136 -23.21 -2.63 -7.43
C VAL A 136 -23.60 -1.53 -8.43
N LEU A 137 -22.70 -1.11 -9.29
CA LEU A 137 -22.94 -0.06 -10.29
C LEU A 137 -23.94 -0.50 -11.36
N GLY A 138 -23.96 -1.78 -11.71
CA GLY A 138 -24.89 -2.36 -12.68
C GLY A 138 -26.27 -2.67 -12.08
N GLY A 139 -26.48 -2.50 -10.77
CA GLY A 139 -27.70 -2.90 -10.08
C GLY A 139 -27.93 -4.42 -10.04
N GLU A 140 -26.86 -5.18 -10.17
CA GLU A 140 -26.87 -6.64 -10.14
C GLU A 140 -26.70 -7.18 -8.71
N PRO A 141 -27.20 -8.39 -8.41
CA PRO A 141 -26.89 -9.05 -7.14
C PRO A 141 -25.38 -9.22 -6.96
N THR A 142 -24.88 -8.83 -5.80
CA THR A 142 -23.45 -8.95 -5.49
C THR A 142 -23.06 -10.40 -5.19
N SER A 143 -21.87 -10.79 -5.61
CA SER A 143 -21.32 -12.15 -5.39
C SER A 143 -20.94 -12.45 -3.95
N ILE A 144 -20.90 -11.44 -3.10
CA ILE A 144 -20.68 -11.52 -1.63
C ILE A 144 -21.65 -10.60 -0.93
N ASP A 145 -21.90 -10.86 0.35
CA ASP A 145 -22.62 -9.94 1.21
C ASP A 145 -21.77 -8.68 1.49
N LEU A 146 -22.35 -7.51 1.30
CA LEU A 146 -21.68 -6.21 1.49
C LEU A 146 -22.10 -5.48 2.78
N ASP A 147 -22.95 -6.04 3.62
CA ASP A 147 -23.44 -5.36 4.82
C ASP A 147 -22.30 -4.88 5.73
N SER A 148 -21.31 -5.74 5.95
CA SER A 148 -20.11 -5.42 6.73
C SER A 148 -19.19 -4.41 6.05
N PHE A 149 -19.34 -4.17 4.77
CA PHE A 149 -18.51 -3.25 3.98
C PHE A 149 -19.25 -1.97 3.60
N SER A 150 -20.54 -1.89 3.94
CA SER A 150 -21.39 -0.76 3.55
C SER A 150 -20.86 0.58 4.09
N PRO A 151 -20.79 1.63 3.26
CA PRO A 151 -20.51 2.97 3.72
C PRO A 151 -21.45 3.47 4.81
N SER A 152 -22.69 2.95 4.87
CA SER A 152 -23.68 3.33 5.87
C SER A 152 -23.24 3.11 7.33
N ARG A 153 -22.27 2.19 7.57
CA ARG A 153 -21.77 1.94 8.92
C ARG A 153 -20.94 3.12 9.49
N ILE A 154 -20.35 3.95 8.62
CA ILE A 154 -19.62 5.15 9.03
C ILE A 154 -20.57 6.35 9.17
N PHE A 155 -21.56 6.45 8.30
CA PHE A 155 -22.47 7.59 8.26
C PHE A 155 -23.61 7.47 9.28
N ARG A 156 -23.88 6.30 9.87
CA ARG A 156 -24.87 6.12 10.95
C ARG A 156 -24.52 6.84 12.26
N ALA A 157 -23.28 7.24 12.45
CA ALA A 157 -22.81 7.88 13.67
C ALA A 157 -23.04 9.41 13.73
N ARG A 158 -23.73 9.99 12.74
CA ARG A 158 -23.98 11.44 12.63
C ARG A 158 -25.47 11.82 12.72
N ALA A 159 -26.30 10.94 13.29
CA ALA A 159 -27.72 11.27 13.59
C ALA A 159 -27.86 11.81 15.01
#